data_036c9da1891c4b4b3324f3c49f335fae
#
_entry.id   036c9da1891c4b4b3324f3c49f335fae
#
_cell.length_a   1.000
_cell.length_b   1.000
_cell.length_c   1.000
_cell.angle_alpha   90.00
_cell.angle_beta   90.00
_cell.angle_gamma   90.00
#
_symmetry.space_group_name_H-M   'P 1'
#
loop_
_entity.id
_entity.type
_entity.pdbx_description
1 polymer ?
#
loop_
_entity_poly.entity_id
_entity_poly.type
_entity_poly.pdbx_seq_one_letter_code
_entity_poly.pdbx_strand_id
1 'polypeptide(L)'
;MADLFLMTGPCGAGKTTLATRLAKERNLRYLSIEDFYAAFFGSDLIHEHREQVWEAFSIAIRAAMEDKVDVLIDTNSPSRADRDWFIERFFDYKFHLIIVRAAKELCLKNNRNRLRQIPEDEMEAMFKRLELVSEDEMKNYESIELFENLDNSGVKFVQKLK
;
A
#
# COMPACT_ATOMS: atom_id res chain seq x y z
N MET A 1 14.47 16.61 2.37
CA MET A 1 13.16 16.16 1.85
C MET A 1 13.01 14.74 2.33
N ALA A 2 11.91 14.40 2.96
CA ALA A 2 11.67 13.04 3.45
C ALA A 2 11.23 12.12 2.30
N ASP A 3 11.44 10.83 2.47
CA ASP A 3 11.09 9.82 1.47
C ASP A 3 9.75 9.16 1.83
N LEU A 4 8.88 8.97 0.82
CA LEU A 4 7.61 8.28 0.97
C LEU A 4 7.62 6.99 0.14
N PHE A 5 7.49 5.87 0.81
CA PHE A 5 7.41 4.53 0.20
C PHE A 5 5.93 4.13 0.09
N LEU A 6 5.42 4.04 -1.11
CA LEU A 6 4.04 3.66 -1.40
C LEU A 6 3.96 2.18 -1.78
N MET A 7 3.11 1.42 -1.09
CA MET A 7 2.83 0.02 -1.45
C MET A 7 1.75 -0.05 -2.52
N THR A 8 1.91 -0.96 -3.47
CA THR A 8 0.85 -1.32 -4.43
C THR A 8 0.80 -2.82 -4.65
N GLY A 9 -0.38 -3.33 -4.89
CA GLY A 9 -0.62 -4.76 -5.15
C GLY A 9 -1.97 -5.22 -4.62
N PRO A 10 -2.40 -6.45 -4.97
CA PRO A 10 -3.71 -6.95 -4.59
C PRO A 10 -3.83 -7.25 -3.08
N CYS A 11 -5.06 -7.22 -2.57
CA CYS A 11 -5.38 -7.74 -1.24
C CYS A 11 -5.00 -9.22 -1.16
N GLY A 12 -4.43 -9.64 -0.02
CA GLY A 12 -3.98 -11.02 0.16
C GLY A 12 -2.62 -11.34 -0.45
N ALA A 13 -1.94 -10.38 -1.10
CA ALA A 13 -0.59 -10.59 -1.64
C ALA A 13 0.52 -10.61 -0.59
N GLY A 14 0.24 -10.21 0.66
CA GLY A 14 1.23 -10.15 1.73
C GLY A 14 1.87 -8.77 1.92
N LYS A 15 1.24 -7.70 1.40
CA LYS A 15 1.73 -6.31 1.52
C LYS A 15 2.01 -5.90 2.96
N THR A 16 1.04 -6.08 3.86
CA THR A 16 1.16 -5.67 5.27
C THR A 16 2.33 -6.38 5.97
N THR A 17 2.50 -7.67 5.74
CA THR A 17 3.64 -8.43 6.28
C THR A 17 4.98 -7.89 5.76
N LEU A 18 5.06 -7.62 4.45
CA LEU A 18 6.25 -7.01 3.85
C LEU A 18 6.47 -5.59 4.37
N ALA A 19 5.42 -4.77 4.42
CA ALA A 19 5.48 -3.38 4.86
C ALA A 19 5.99 -3.27 6.30
N THR A 20 5.48 -4.08 7.21
CA THR A 20 5.92 -4.12 8.61
C THR A 20 7.41 -4.50 8.72
N ARG A 21 7.86 -5.48 7.92
CA ARG A 21 9.27 -5.88 7.85
C ARG A 21 10.15 -4.74 7.34
N LEU A 22 9.81 -4.16 6.18
CA LEU A 22 10.60 -3.09 5.57
C LEU A 22 10.63 -1.83 6.42
N ALA A 23 9.51 -1.47 7.06
CA ALA A 23 9.45 -0.33 7.97
C ALA A 23 10.45 -0.48 9.12
N LYS A 24 10.54 -1.68 9.71
CA LYS A 24 11.51 -1.98 10.76
C LYS A 24 12.95 -1.99 10.24
N GLU A 25 13.21 -2.69 9.11
CA GLU A 25 14.55 -2.83 8.54
C GLU A 25 15.14 -1.49 8.07
N ARG A 26 14.29 -0.60 7.55
CA ARG A 26 14.69 0.70 6.97
C ARG A 26 14.43 1.88 7.91
N ASN A 27 13.94 1.63 9.13
CA ASN A 27 13.58 2.66 10.11
C ASN A 27 12.58 3.69 9.57
N LEU A 28 11.51 3.22 8.90
CA LEU A 28 10.45 4.04 8.34
C LEU A 28 9.26 4.12 9.31
N ARG A 29 8.57 5.25 9.33
CA ARG A 29 7.27 5.35 10.00
C ARG A 29 6.22 4.60 9.19
N TYR A 30 5.68 3.54 9.76
CA TYR A 30 4.62 2.75 9.13
C TYR A 30 3.26 3.41 9.36
N LEU A 31 2.50 3.62 8.28
CA LEU A 31 1.13 4.10 8.30
C LEU A 31 0.26 3.23 7.40
N SER A 32 -0.78 2.63 7.97
CA SER A 32 -1.78 1.82 7.26
C SER A 32 -3.14 2.50 7.31
N ILE A 33 -3.80 2.64 6.17
CA ILE A 33 -5.17 3.17 6.12
C ILE A 33 -6.16 2.27 6.86
N GLU A 34 -5.94 0.96 6.84
CA GLU A 34 -6.77 -0.02 7.54
C GLU A 34 -6.70 0.16 9.06
N ASP A 35 -5.53 0.51 9.60
CA ASP A 35 -5.35 0.82 11.02
C ASP A 35 -6.12 2.07 11.43
N PHE A 36 -6.22 3.07 10.55
CA PHE A 36 -7.03 4.26 10.80
C PHE A 36 -8.52 3.93 10.84
N TYR A 37 -9.02 3.12 9.91
CA TYR A 37 -10.40 2.64 9.96
C TYR A 37 -10.67 1.84 11.26
N ALA A 38 -9.79 0.95 11.61
CA ALA A 38 -9.90 0.14 12.83
C ALA A 38 -9.87 1.02 14.10
N ALA A 39 -9.01 2.02 14.16
CA ALA A 39 -8.90 2.94 15.29
C ALA A 39 -10.15 3.82 15.47
N PHE A 40 -10.75 4.31 14.37
CA PHE A 40 -11.92 5.17 14.41
C PHE A 40 -13.23 4.39 14.61
N PHE A 41 -13.36 3.22 14.00
CA PHE A 41 -14.62 2.48 13.91
C PHE A 41 -14.57 1.04 14.46
N GLY A 42 -13.42 0.61 14.98
CA GLY A 42 -13.24 -0.75 15.46
C GLY A 42 -13.20 -1.82 14.36
N SER A 43 -13.20 -1.40 13.09
CA SER A 43 -13.15 -2.30 11.93
C SER A 43 -12.48 -1.63 10.73
N ASP A 44 -11.65 -2.39 10.03
CA ASP A 44 -10.99 -2.01 8.78
C ASP A 44 -11.89 -2.23 7.54
N LEU A 45 -13.05 -2.87 7.71
CA LEU A 45 -14.01 -3.15 6.63
C LEU A 45 -15.14 -2.13 6.52
N ILE A 46 -15.15 -1.11 7.38
CA ILE A 46 -16.14 -0.04 7.33
C ILE A 46 -15.67 1.01 6.33
N HIS A 47 -16.46 1.22 5.27
CA HIS A 47 -16.20 2.25 4.26
C HIS A 47 -17.00 3.54 4.45
N GLU A 48 -17.86 3.57 5.47
CA GLU A 48 -18.54 4.78 5.91
C GLU A 48 -17.52 5.79 6.44
N HIS A 49 -17.84 7.07 6.30
CA HIS A 49 -16.94 8.16 6.71
C HIS A 49 -15.54 8.13 6.07
N ARG A 50 -15.46 7.60 4.85
CA ARG A 50 -14.20 7.48 4.11
C ARG A 50 -13.40 8.79 4.06
N GLU A 51 -14.08 9.89 3.79
CA GLU A 51 -13.44 11.21 3.67
C GLU A 51 -12.72 11.62 4.95
N GLN A 52 -13.37 11.43 6.10
CA GLN A 52 -12.82 11.80 7.41
C GLN A 52 -11.60 10.93 7.76
N VAL A 53 -11.64 9.63 7.46
CA VAL A 53 -10.50 8.73 7.70
C VAL A 53 -9.33 9.10 6.82
N TRP A 54 -9.56 9.37 5.54
CA TRP A 54 -8.50 9.77 4.60
C TRP A 54 -7.93 11.14 4.93
N GLU A 55 -8.73 12.05 5.48
CA GLU A 55 -8.24 13.34 5.98
C GLU A 55 -7.32 13.15 7.19
N ALA A 56 -7.75 12.37 8.19
CA ALA A 56 -6.91 12.05 9.35
C ALA A 56 -5.60 11.35 8.95
N PHE A 57 -5.67 10.42 8.00
CA PHE A 57 -4.51 9.75 7.43
C PHE A 57 -3.56 10.73 6.75
N SER A 58 -4.10 11.67 5.98
CA SER A 58 -3.31 12.72 5.32
C SER A 58 -2.63 13.65 6.33
N ILE A 59 -3.29 13.98 7.43
CA ILE A 59 -2.70 14.78 8.53
C ILE A 59 -1.51 14.02 9.14
N ALA A 60 -1.64 12.72 9.38
CA ALA A 60 -0.56 11.92 9.94
C ALA A 60 0.66 11.86 8.99
N ILE A 61 0.43 11.74 7.67
CA ILE A 61 1.51 11.81 6.67
C ILE A 61 2.19 13.18 6.70
N ARG A 62 1.43 14.27 6.74
CA ARG A 62 1.99 15.64 6.81
C ARG A 62 2.78 15.88 8.09
N ALA A 63 2.31 15.40 9.23
CA ALA A 63 3.05 15.50 10.49
C ALA A 63 4.41 14.78 10.42
N ALA A 64 4.45 13.60 9.80
CA ALA A 64 5.72 12.91 9.59
C ALA A 64 6.68 13.70 8.66
N MET A 65 6.12 14.37 7.65
CA MET A 65 6.86 15.24 6.74
C MET A 65 7.48 16.43 7.46
N GLU A 66 6.72 17.10 8.32
CA GLU A 66 7.19 18.21 9.14
C GLU A 66 8.34 17.78 10.07
N ASP A 67 8.25 16.57 10.63
CA ASP A 67 9.28 15.93 11.42
C ASP A 67 10.48 15.43 10.59
N LYS A 68 10.43 15.52 9.27
CA LYS A 68 11.43 14.97 8.32
C LYS A 68 11.64 13.47 8.49
N VAL A 69 10.58 12.73 8.76
CA VAL A 69 10.58 11.29 8.93
C VAL A 69 10.14 10.61 7.64
N ASP A 70 10.93 9.63 7.20
CA ASP A 70 10.57 8.79 6.07
C ASP A 70 9.39 7.88 6.42
N VAL A 71 8.44 7.74 5.49
CA VAL A 71 7.16 7.07 5.72
C VAL A 71 6.96 5.91 4.77
N LEU A 72 6.44 4.80 5.27
CA LEU A 72 5.92 3.72 4.45
C LEU A 72 4.39 3.69 4.57
N ILE A 73 3.72 3.82 3.43
CA ILE A 73 2.27 3.82 3.29
C ILE A 73 1.80 2.45 2.84
N ASP A 74 1.06 1.77 3.72
CA ASP A 74 0.41 0.50 3.40
C ASP A 74 -1.04 0.74 3.01
N THR A 75 -1.27 0.73 1.71
CA THR A 75 -2.59 0.78 1.08
C THR A 75 -2.61 -0.18 -0.12
N ASN A 76 -3.78 -0.43 -0.68
CA ASN A 76 -3.84 -1.26 -1.89
C ASN A 76 -3.33 -0.52 -3.12
N SER A 77 -3.75 0.73 -3.30
CA SER A 77 -3.40 1.60 -4.45
C SER A 77 -3.34 0.86 -5.80
N PRO A 78 -4.42 0.12 -6.17
CA PRO A 78 -4.36 -0.81 -7.30
C PRO A 78 -4.29 -0.11 -8.65
N SER A 79 -4.91 1.04 -8.82
CA SER A 79 -4.92 1.79 -10.07
C SER A 79 -3.88 2.92 -10.08
N ARG A 80 -3.57 3.41 -11.28
CA ARG A 80 -2.75 4.62 -11.44
C ARG A 80 -3.36 5.80 -10.70
N ALA A 81 -4.67 6.01 -10.82
CA ALA A 81 -5.36 7.11 -10.15
C ALA A 81 -5.20 7.05 -8.62
N ASP A 82 -5.23 5.86 -8.03
CA ASP A 82 -4.99 5.70 -6.58
C ASP A 82 -3.55 6.12 -6.21
N ARG A 83 -2.57 5.82 -7.04
CA ARG A 83 -1.16 6.18 -6.80
C ARG A 83 -0.89 7.66 -7.06
N ASP A 84 -1.45 8.22 -8.14
CA ASP A 84 -1.33 9.64 -8.50
C ASP A 84 -1.93 10.52 -7.40
N TRP A 85 -3.00 10.07 -6.73
CA TRP A 85 -3.59 10.78 -5.59
C TRP A 85 -2.56 11.11 -4.48
N PHE A 86 -1.64 10.19 -4.19
CA PHE A 86 -0.56 10.43 -3.21
C PHE A 86 0.46 11.41 -3.76
N ILE A 87 0.89 11.25 -5.00
CA ILE A 87 1.90 12.09 -5.64
C ILE A 87 1.43 13.55 -5.70
N GLU A 88 0.19 13.78 -6.12
CA GLU A 88 -0.40 15.12 -6.21
C GLU A 88 -0.57 15.77 -4.84
N ARG A 89 -0.92 14.99 -3.82
CA ARG A 89 -1.22 15.51 -2.48
C ARG A 89 0.03 15.73 -1.61
N PHE A 90 1.08 15.01 -1.88
CA PHE A 90 2.32 15.02 -1.08
C PHE A 90 3.56 15.27 -1.95
N PHE A 91 3.46 16.19 -2.90
CA PHE A 91 4.50 16.49 -3.90
C PHE A 91 5.84 16.96 -3.30
N ASP A 92 5.88 17.31 -2.02
CA ASP A 92 7.10 17.67 -1.29
C ASP A 92 7.92 16.47 -0.80
N TYR A 93 7.38 15.23 -0.96
CA TYR A 93 8.13 14.01 -0.72
C TYR A 93 8.86 13.53 -1.98
N LYS A 94 9.93 12.75 -1.76
CA LYS A 94 10.47 11.87 -2.79
C LYS A 94 9.74 10.54 -2.75
N PHE A 95 9.13 10.16 -3.86
CA PHE A 95 8.33 8.94 -3.92
C PHE A 95 9.16 7.72 -4.31
N HIS A 96 8.91 6.63 -3.60
CA HIS A 96 9.39 5.29 -3.90
C HIS A 96 8.20 4.35 -4.00
N LEU A 97 8.22 3.43 -4.95
CA LEU A 97 7.13 2.48 -5.16
C LEU A 97 7.59 1.07 -4.82
N ILE A 98 6.80 0.37 -4.01
CA ILE A 98 6.99 -1.03 -3.68
C ILE A 98 5.82 -1.81 -4.27
N ILE A 99 6.10 -2.59 -5.31
CA ILE A 99 5.11 -3.42 -6.00
C ILE A 99 5.17 -4.83 -5.41
N VAL A 100 4.01 -5.34 -4.98
CA VAL A 100 3.89 -6.72 -4.51
C VAL A 100 2.97 -7.48 -5.46
N ARG A 101 3.51 -8.51 -6.11
CA ARG A 101 2.76 -9.41 -6.98
C ARG A 101 2.41 -10.73 -6.26
N ALA A 102 1.24 -11.24 -6.56
CA ALA A 102 0.81 -12.58 -6.20
C ALA A 102 -0.27 -13.05 -7.17
N ALA A 103 -0.37 -14.35 -7.39
CA ALA A 103 -1.44 -14.92 -8.20
C ALA A 103 -2.79 -14.69 -7.52
N LYS A 104 -3.85 -14.47 -8.33
CA LYS A 104 -5.21 -14.23 -7.84
C LYS A 104 -5.68 -15.34 -6.91
N GLU A 105 -5.43 -16.60 -7.29
CA GLU A 105 -5.81 -17.78 -6.52
C GLU A 105 -5.17 -17.78 -5.13
N LEU A 106 -3.90 -17.35 -5.04
CA LEU A 106 -3.20 -17.23 -3.77
C LEU A 106 -3.81 -16.11 -2.91
N CYS A 107 -4.13 -14.97 -3.50
CA CYS A 107 -4.78 -13.85 -2.81
C CYS A 107 -6.15 -14.25 -2.26
N LEU A 108 -6.97 -14.94 -3.05
CA LEU A 108 -8.28 -15.44 -2.63
C LEU A 108 -8.16 -16.48 -1.50
N LYS A 109 -7.20 -17.40 -1.61
CA LYS A 109 -6.91 -18.36 -0.55
C LYS A 109 -6.50 -17.67 0.75
N ASN A 110 -5.63 -16.68 0.67
CA ASN A 110 -5.18 -15.90 1.81
C ASN A 110 -6.33 -15.13 2.46
N ASN A 111 -7.21 -14.53 1.64
CA ASN A 111 -8.39 -13.83 2.13
C ASN A 111 -9.32 -14.75 2.92
N ARG A 112 -9.56 -15.99 2.45
CA ARG A 112 -10.39 -16.99 3.16
C ARG A 112 -9.81 -17.41 4.50
N ASN A 113 -8.50 -17.32 4.68
CA ASN A 113 -7.80 -17.65 5.93
C ASN A 113 -7.66 -16.45 6.88
N ARG A 114 -8.12 -15.27 6.48
CA ARG A 114 -8.10 -14.07 7.34
C ARG A 114 -9.20 -14.14 8.38
N LEU A 115 -8.92 -13.61 9.56
CA LEU A 115 -9.94 -13.43 10.61
C LEU A 115 -11.07 -12.51 10.14
N ARG A 116 -10.73 -11.48 9.36
CA ARG A 116 -11.68 -10.56 8.72
C ARG A 116 -11.53 -10.71 7.22
N GLN A 117 -12.49 -11.43 6.61
CA GLN A 117 -12.50 -11.69 5.18
C GLN A 117 -13.11 -10.51 4.45
N ILE A 118 -12.47 -10.10 3.35
CA ILE A 118 -13.03 -9.16 2.40
C ILE A 118 -14.05 -9.94 1.54
N PRO A 119 -15.26 -9.40 1.28
CA PRO A 119 -16.22 -10.02 0.37
C PRO A 119 -15.61 -10.36 -0.99
N GLU A 120 -15.98 -11.50 -1.58
CA GLU A 120 -15.36 -11.95 -2.84
C GLU A 120 -15.64 -10.99 -4.01
N ASP A 121 -16.79 -10.36 -4.05
CA ASP A 121 -17.15 -9.34 -5.05
C ASP A 121 -16.27 -8.07 -4.93
N GLU A 122 -15.91 -7.66 -3.72
CA GLU A 122 -14.95 -6.56 -3.49
C GLU A 122 -13.53 -6.97 -3.92
N MET A 123 -13.13 -8.22 -3.65
CA MET A 123 -11.85 -8.76 -4.15
C MET A 123 -11.81 -8.75 -5.68
N GLU A 124 -12.88 -9.21 -6.33
CA GLU A 124 -12.99 -9.20 -7.80
C GLU A 124 -12.94 -7.78 -8.36
N ALA A 125 -13.64 -6.83 -7.74
CA ALA A 125 -13.62 -5.43 -8.14
C ALA A 125 -12.21 -4.84 -8.03
N MET A 126 -11.47 -5.18 -6.97
CA MET A 126 -10.09 -4.75 -6.78
C MET A 126 -9.17 -5.33 -7.87
N PHE A 127 -9.31 -6.64 -8.21
CA PHE A 127 -8.51 -7.25 -9.27
C PHE A 127 -8.76 -6.60 -10.63
N LYS A 128 -10.01 -6.21 -10.94
CA LYS A 128 -10.35 -5.46 -12.17
C LYS A 128 -9.73 -4.07 -12.21
N ARG A 129 -9.42 -3.48 -11.07
CA ARG A 129 -8.80 -2.14 -10.95
C ARG A 129 -7.28 -2.19 -10.94
N LEU A 130 -6.66 -3.36 -10.90
CA LEU A 130 -5.20 -3.49 -10.93
C LEU A 130 -4.64 -2.96 -12.26
N GLU A 131 -3.79 -1.96 -12.16
CA GLU A 131 -3.08 -1.38 -13.30
C GLU A 131 -1.57 -1.53 -13.11
N LEU A 132 -0.92 -2.06 -14.15
CA LEU A 132 0.54 -2.10 -14.21
C LEU A 132 1.11 -0.67 -14.24
N VAL A 133 2.27 -0.51 -13.64
CA VAL A 133 2.99 0.77 -13.66
C VAL A 133 3.56 0.98 -15.06
N SER A 134 3.12 2.05 -15.73
CA SER A 134 3.59 2.39 -17.07
C SER A 134 4.95 3.10 -17.04
N GLU A 135 5.67 3.10 -18.16
CA GLU A 135 6.96 3.81 -18.28
C GLU A 135 6.83 5.31 -17.97
N ASP A 136 5.69 5.91 -18.35
CA ASP A 136 5.42 7.30 -18.05
C ASP A 136 5.24 7.53 -16.55
N GLU A 137 4.49 6.66 -15.89
CA GLU A 137 4.29 6.71 -14.44
C GLU A 137 5.59 6.50 -13.66
N MET A 138 6.50 5.64 -14.15
CA MET A 138 7.79 5.37 -13.50
C MET A 138 8.63 6.62 -13.25
N LYS A 139 8.43 7.68 -14.03
CA LYS A 139 9.15 8.95 -13.88
C LYS A 139 8.87 9.64 -12.55
N ASN A 140 7.72 9.37 -11.96
CA ASN A 140 7.27 10.00 -10.72
C ASN A 140 7.97 9.43 -9.47
N TYR A 141 8.73 8.33 -9.61
CA TYR A 141 9.37 7.65 -8.48
C TYR A 141 10.89 7.74 -8.55
N GLU A 142 11.54 7.92 -7.41
CA GLU A 142 13.00 7.83 -7.26
C GLU A 142 13.50 6.38 -7.39
N SER A 143 12.71 5.44 -6.88
CA SER A 143 12.96 4.00 -7.03
C SER A 143 11.67 3.19 -7.11
N ILE A 144 11.77 2.04 -7.79
CA ILE A 144 10.67 1.08 -7.89
C ILE A 144 11.25 -0.30 -7.61
N GLU A 145 10.73 -0.94 -6.57
CA GLU A 145 11.12 -2.28 -6.16
C GLU A 145 9.96 -3.26 -6.39
N LEU A 146 10.28 -4.42 -6.96
CA LEU A 146 9.34 -5.50 -7.20
C LEU A 146 9.56 -6.65 -6.23
N PHE A 147 8.52 -7.04 -5.55
CA PHE A 147 8.45 -8.20 -4.67
C PHE A 147 7.37 -9.16 -5.16
N GLU A 148 7.51 -10.43 -4.84
CA GLU A 148 6.57 -11.47 -5.26
C GLU A 148 6.30 -12.47 -4.13
N ASN A 149 5.04 -12.85 -4.01
CA ASN A 149 4.58 -13.93 -3.15
C ASN A 149 4.07 -15.07 -4.04
N LEU A 150 4.82 -16.18 -4.10
CA LEU A 150 4.50 -17.31 -4.97
C LEU A 150 3.62 -18.37 -4.29
N ASP A 151 3.90 -18.65 -3.01
CA ASP A 151 3.33 -19.82 -2.32
C ASP A 151 3.15 -19.63 -0.79
N ASN A 152 3.17 -18.38 -0.33
CA ASN A 152 3.19 -18.03 1.10
C ASN A 152 4.45 -18.46 1.88
N SER A 153 5.53 -18.85 1.21
CA SER A 153 6.84 -19.01 1.86
C SER A 153 7.49 -17.66 2.26
N GLY A 154 6.77 -16.59 2.01
CA GLY A 154 7.16 -15.20 2.25
C GLY A 154 7.20 -14.37 0.96
N VAL A 155 7.09 -13.06 1.15
CA VAL A 155 7.22 -12.09 0.05
C VAL A 155 8.70 -11.83 -0.20
N LYS A 156 9.19 -12.15 -1.39
CA LYS A 156 10.60 -12.09 -1.76
C LYS A 156 10.87 -10.96 -2.73
N PHE A 157 12.01 -10.30 -2.55
CA PHE A 157 12.52 -9.34 -3.51
C PHE A 157 12.82 -10.02 -4.85
N VAL A 158 12.38 -9.42 -5.95
CA VAL A 158 12.63 -9.91 -7.30
C VAL A 158 13.69 -9.06 -7.98
N GLN A 159 13.40 -7.75 -8.13
CA GLN A 159 14.30 -6.83 -8.81
C GLN A 159 13.98 -5.37 -8.50
N LYS A 160 14.95 -4.50 -8.76
CA LYS A 160 14.77 -3.06 -8.84
C LYS A 160 14.47 -2.69 -10.29
N LEU A 161 13.34 -2.00 -10.51
CA LEU A 161 12.92 -1.56 -11.86
C LEU A 161 13.41 -0.13 -12.17
N LYS A 162 13.69 0.63 -11.12
CA LYS A 162 14.28 1.98 -11.18
C LYS A 162 15.11 2.26 -9.94
#